data_ccc7800ab79f586f39a710e74476ad18
#
_entry.id   ccc7800ab79f586f39a710e74476ad18
#
_cell.length_a   1.000
_cell.length_b   1.000
_cell.length_c   1.000
_cell.angle_alpha   90.00
_cell.angle_beta   90.00
_cell.angle_gamma   90.00
#
_symmetry.space_group_name_H-M   'P 1'
#
loop_
_entity.id
_entity.type
_entity.pdbx_description
1 polymer ?
#
loop_
_entity_poly.entity_id
_entity_poly.type
_entity_poly.pdbx_seq_one_letter_code
_entity_poly.pdbx_strand_id
1 'polypeptide(L)'
;MNNATPARACGIDFGTSNSTVGWLRPGEETLIALEDDKITLPSVVFFNIEERRPVYGRLALHEYLEGYEGRLMRSLKSLLGSKLIKHDTSVLGTAMPFKDLLGLFIGQLKSRAEAAAGREFEEVVLGRPVFFVDDDAAADQEAEDTLVEVARKIGFKEVSFQYLSLIHI
;
A
#
# COMPACT_ATOMS: atom_id res chain seq x y z
N MET A 1 -28.72 -0.79 22.17
CA MET A 1 -27.45 -1.41 21.72
C MET A 1 -27.45 -1.34 20.19
N ASN A 2 -26.68 -0.40 19.63
CA ASN A 2 -26.55 -0.30 18.19
C ASN A 2 -25.66 -1.45 17.71
N ASN A 3 -26.26 -2.52 17.25
CA ASN A 3 -25.57 -3.58 16.51
C ASN A 3 -25.28 -3.09 15.08
N ALA A 4 -24.45 -2.06 14.95
CA ALA A 4 -23.94 -1.68 13.65
C ALA A 4 -23.04 -2.81 13.15
N THR A 5 -23.38 -3.40 12.00
CA THR A 5 -22.55 -4.41 11.35
C THR A 5 -21.16 -3.78 11.08
N PRO A 6 -20.07 -4.42 11.50
CA PRO A 6 -18.72 -3.89 11.22
C PRO A 6 -18.51 -3.70 9.71
N ALA A 7 -17.76 -2.67 9.33
CA ALA A 7 -17.40 -2.46 7.93
C ALA A 7 -16.65 -3.69 7.40
N ARG A 8 -17.08 -4.20 6.23
CA ARG A 8 -16.48 -5.39 5.60
C ARG A 8 -15.21 -5.03 4.83
N ALA A 9 -15.16 -3.82 4.30
CA ALA A 9 -14.06 -3.32 3.52
C ALA A 9 -13.25 -2.29 4.30
N CYS A 10 -11.94 -2.28 4.12
CA CYS A 10 -11.11 -1.12 4.42
C CYS A 10 -10.86 -0.32 3.15
N GLY A 11 -10.63 0.99 3.30
CA GLY A 11 -10.17 1.86 2.23
C GLY A 11 -8.67 2.06 2.32
N ILE A 12 -7.98 1.94 1.20
CA ILE A 12 -6.53 2.21 1.12
C ILE A 12 -6.29 3.27 0.06
N ASP A 13 -5.64 4.35 0.46
CA ASP A 13 -5.06 5.31 -0.46
C ASP A 13 -3.56 5.05 -0.53
N PHE A 14 -3.14 4.37 -1.58
CA PHE A 14 -1.75 4.11 -1.88
C PHE A 14 -1.19 5.29 -2.69
N GLY A 15 -0.59 6.25 -1.99
CA GLY A 15 -0.04 7.47 -2.60
C GLY A 15 1.41 7.32 -3.02
N THR A 16 1.88 8.27 -3.84
CA THR A 16 3.27 8.33 -4.31
C THR A 16 4.25 8.57 -3.15
N SER A 17 3.89 9.48 -2.24
CA SER A 17 4.74 9.86 -1.10
C SER A 17 4.28 9.22 0.19
N ASN A 18 2.97 9.18 0.43
CA ASN A 18 2.37 8.66 1.65
C ASN A 18 1.14 7.83 1.34
N SER A 19 0.86 6.88 2.21
CA SER A 19 -0.33 6.04 2.15
C SER A 19 -1.15 6.18 3.42
N THR A 20 -2.47 6.00 3.30
CA THR A 20 -3.42 6.03 4.41
C THR A 20 -4.36 4.84 4.32
N VAL A 21 -4.91 4.45 5.46
CA VAL A 21 -5.90 3.39 5.56
C VAL A 21 -7.01 3.82 6.49
N GLY A 22 -8.22 3.44 6.17
CA GLY A 22 -9.35 3.70 7.04
C GLY A 22 -10.55 2.83 6.72
N TRP A 23 -11.53 2.88 7.59
CA TRP A 23 -12.85 2.30 7.40
C TRP A 23 -13.87 3.06 8.24
N LEU A 24 -15.13 2.93 7.90
CA LEU A 24 -16.19 3.61 8.63
C LEU A 24 -16.32 3.02 10.04
N ARG A 25 -16.12 3.87 11.04
CA ARG A 25 -16.28 3.56 12.46
C ARG A 25 -17.21 4.61 13.08
N PRO A 26 -18.45 4.25 13.43
CA PRO A 26 -19.38 5.22 14.03
C PRO A 26 -18.78 5.85 15.28
N GLY A 27 -18.77 7.19 15.33
CA GLY A 27 -18.24 7.96 16.47
C GLY A 27 -16.72 8.05 16.57
N GLU A 28 -15.98 7.54 15.59
CA GLU A 28 -14.51 7.58 15.55
C GLU A 28 -14.02 8.17 14.24
N GLU A 29 -12.74 8.54 14.21
CA GLU A 29 -12.07 8.96 12.99
C GLU A 29 -11.99 7.80 11.99
N THR A 30 -12.21 8.10 10.70
CA THR A 30 -12.18 7.09 9.64
C THR A 30 -10.77 6.57 9.40
N LEU A 31 -9.77 7.48 9.35
CA LEU A 31 -8.39 7.08 9.16
C LEU A 31 -7.77 6.55 10.47
N ILE A 32 -6.97 5.51 10.34
CA ILE A 32 -6.27 4.90 11.48
C ILE A 32 -4.83 5.39 11.58
N ALA A 33 -4.26 5.32 12.77
CA ALA A 33 -2.83 5.50 12.96
C ALA A 33 -2.09 4.31 12.36
N LEU A 34 -1.16 4.58 11.44
CA LEU A 34 -0.37 3.56 10.75
C LEU A 34 1.03 3.41 11.33
N GLU A 35 1.61 4.49 11.81
CA GLU A 35 2.95 4.51 12.38
C GLU A 35 2.94 5.40 13.61
N ASP A 36 3.08 4.82 14.79
CA ASP A 36 2.88 5.50 16.07
C ASP A 36 1.50 6.20 16.09
N ASP A 37 1.46 7.51 16.28
CA ASP A 37 0.24 8.32 16.27
C ASP A 37 -0.08 8.90 14.87
N LYS A 38 0.73 8.58 13.84
CA LYS A 38 0.61 9.14 12.50
C LYS A 38 -0.37 8.34 11.65
N ILE A 39 -1.31 9.03 11.00
CA ILE A 39 -2.27 8.42 10.07
C ILE A 39 -1.64 8.10 8.70
N THR A 40 -0.47 8.64 8.40
CA THR A 40 0.25 8.37 7.15
C THR A 40 1.38 7.39 7.36
N LEU A 41 1.62 6.56 6.37
CA LEU A 41 2.83 5.74 6.24
C LEU A 41 3.54 6.15 4.95
N PRO A 42 4.75 6.71 5.04
CA PRO A 42 5.52 6.98 3.82
C PRO A 42 5.64 5.74 2.93
N SER A 43 5.40 5.92 1.63
CA SER A 43 5.35 4.82 0.65
C SER A 43 6.75 4.38 0.25
N VAL A 44 7.52 3.93 1.22
CA VAL A 44 8.92 3.51 1.07
C VAL A 44 9.17 2.19 1.78
N VAL A 45 10.12 1.43 1.23
CA VAL A 45 10.65 0.19 1.82
C VAL A 45 12.17 0.32 1.88
N PHE A 46 12.75 -0.03 3.01
CA PHE A 46 14.18 -0.16 3.17
C PHE A 46 14.52 -1.62 3.47
N PHE A 47 15.28 -2.25 2.59
CA PHE A 47 15.78 -3.60 2.81
C PHE A 47 17.11 -3.50 3.57
N ASN A 48 17.02 -3.68 4.87
CA ASN A 48 18.17 -3.64 5.77
C ASN A 48 18.96 -4.94 5.65
N ILE A 49 20.17 -4.85 5.09
CA ILE A 49 21.03 -6.02 4.86
C ILE A 49 21.59 -6.52 6.19
N GLU A 50 21.97 -5.65 7.10
CA GLU A 50 22.54 -6.01 8.40
C GLU A 50 21.54 -6.78 9.26
N GLU A 51 20.28 -6.31 9.29
CA GLU A 51 19.18 -6.94 10.04
C GLU A 51 18.43 -8.02 9.25
N ARG A 52 18.71 -8.13 7.95
CA ARG A 52 18.12 -9.10 7.03
C ARG A 52 16.59 -9.03 6.98
N ARG A 53 16.04 -7.83 6.97
CA ARG A 53 14.59 -7.58 6.98
C ARG A 53 14.21 -6.33 6.22
N PRO A 54 12.98 -6.30 5.65
CA PRO A 54 12.41 -5.05 5.16
C PRO A 54 11.84 -4.23 6.32
N VAL A 55 11.93 -2.92 6.22
CA VAL A 55 11.22 -1.96 7.08
C VAL A 55 10.49 -0.94 6.21
N TYR A 56 9.50 -0.28 6.78
CA TYR A 56 8.54 0.52 6.03
C TYR A 56 8.35 1.90 6.64
N GLY A 57 7.96 2.85 5.82
CA GLY A 57 7.57 4.18 6.28
C GLY A 57 8.71 5.00 6.89
N ARG A 58 8.43 5.71 7.97
CA ARG A 58 9.41 6.56 8.65
C ARG A 58 10.56 5.76 9.24
N LEU A 59 10.29 4.56 9.71
CA LEU A 59 11.33 3.66 10.20
C LEU A 59 12.33 3.31 9.09
N ALA A 60 11.84 3.07 7.88
CA ALA A 60 12.70 2.82 6.71
C ALA A 60 13.62 4.01 6.43
N LEU A 61 13.07 5.23 6.44
CA LEU A 61 13.83 6.45 6.25
C LEU A 61 14.84 6.66 7.39
N HIS A 62 14.44 6.38 8.62
CA HIS A 62 15.30 6.50 9.80
C HIS A 62 16.51 5.56 9.71
N GLU A 63 16.29 4.28 9.45
CA GLU A 63 17.40 3.31 9.33
C GLU A 63 18.34 3.66 8.17
N TYR A 64 17.79 4.10 7.05
CA TYR A 64 18.61 4.58 5.94
C TYR A 64 19.50 5.78 6.33
N LEU A 65 18.92 6.76 7.02
CA LEU A 65 19.66 7.95 7.45
C LEU A 65 20.67 7.66 8.58
N GLU A 66 20.42 6.66 9.41
CA GLU A 66 21.37 6.19 10.43
C GLU A 66 22.60 5.47 9.82
N GLY A 67 22.57 5.18 8.53
CA GLY A 67 23.68 4.59 7.82
C GLY A 67 23.72 3.07 7.80
N TYR A 68 22.62 2.40 8.13
CA TYR A 68 22.53 0.96 7.92
C TYR A 68 22.76 0.61 6.46
N GLU A 69 23.50 -0.46 6.22
CA GLU A 69 23.68 -0.97 4.87
C GLU A 69 22.37 -1.58 4.37
N GLY A 70 21.96 -1.17 3.16
CA GLY A 70 20.73 -1.66 2.58
C GLY A 70 20.29 -0.90 1.35
N ARG A 71 19.07 -1.20 0.90
CA ARG A 71 18.50 -0.60 -0.29
C ARG A 71 17.19 0.09 0.02
N LEU A 72 17.13 1.40 -0.23
CA LEU A 72 15.92 2.19 -0.09
C LEU A 72 15.15 2.22 -1.40
N MET A 73 13.88 1.80 -1.37
CA MET A 73 12.96 1.82 -2.49
C MET A 73 11.88 2.86 -2.25
N ARG A 74 11.81 3.85 -3.13
CA ARG A 74 10.82 4.95 -3.10
C ARG A 74 9.95 4.94 -4.34
N SER A 75 8.92 5.77 -4.34
CA SER A 75 8.05 5.99 -5.51
C SER A 75 7.45 4.69 -6.05
N LEU A 76 7.04 3.81 -5.14
CA LEU A 76 6.53 2.49 -5.48
C LEU A 76 5.32 2.54 -6.40
N LYS A 77 4.46 3.55 -6.24
CA LYS A 77 3.27 3.72 -7.07
C LYS A 77 3.62 3.93 -8.54
N SER A 78 4.75 4.56 -8.85
CA SER A 78 5.18 4.80 -10.24
C SER A 78 5.51 3.51 -11.00
N LEU A 79 5.71 2.39 -10.30
CA LEU A 79 5.90 1.08 -10.92
C LEU A 79 4.66 0.64 -11.70
N LEU A 80 3.46 1.06 -11.26
CA LEU A 80 2.20 0.66 -11.90
C LEU A 80 2.08 1.11 -13.35
N GLY A 81 2.67 2.23 -13.73
CA GLY A 81 2.66 2.70 -15.12
C GLY A 81 3.94 2.37 -15.88
N SER A 82 4.88 1.67 -15.26
CA SER A 82 6.21 1.41 -15.79
C SER A 82 6.34 -0.01 -16.34
N LYS A 83 7.17 -0.17 -17.38
CA LYS A 83 7.56 -1.50 -17.87
C LYS A 83 8.34 -2.30 -16.83
N LEU A 84 8.93 -1.63 -15.84
CA LEU A 84 9.64 -2.28 -14.75
C LEU A 84 8.77 -3.25 -13.93
N ILE A 85 7.47 -3.04 -13.92
CA ILE A 85 6.55 -3.92 -13.17
C ILE A 85 6.62 -5.39 -13.61
N LYS A 86 7.07 -5.64 -14.82
CA LYS A 86 7.22 -7.01 -15.39
C LYS A 86 8.60 -7.61 -15.11
N HIS A 87 9.47 -6.88 -14.44
CA HIS A 87 10.84 -7.28 -14.16
C HIS A 87 11.05 -7.59 -12.68
N ASP A 88 12.21 -8.16 -12.39
CA ASP A 88 12.66 -8.43 -11.03
C ASP A 88 13.70 -7.40 -10.61
N THR A 89 13.86 -7.25 -9.31
CA THR A 89 14.93 -6.50 -8.69
C THR A 89 15.67 -7.38 -7.68
N SER A 90 16.92 -7.08 -7.40
CA SER A 90 17.68 -7.82 -6.38
C SER A 90 17.42 -7.23 -4.99
N VAL A 91 17.01 -8.08 -4.07
CA VAL A 91 16.70 -7.73 -2.68
C VAL A 91 17.32 -8.78 -1.77
N LEU A 92 18.17 -8.36 -0.85
CA LEU A 92 18.84 -9.23 0.11
C LEU A 92 19.52 -10.46 -0.56
N GLY A 93 20.10 -10.24 -1.75
CA GLY A 93 20.77 -11.30 -2.53
C GLY A 93 19.84 -12.21 -3.32
N THR A 94 18.55 -11.95 -3.35
CA THR A 94 17.54 -12.75 -4.06
C THR A 94 16.78 -11.90 -5.07
N ALA A 95 16.42 -12.47 -6.21
CA ALA A 95 15.57 -11.80 -7.18
C ALA A 95 14.14 -11.72 -6.64
N MET A 96 13.54 -10.53 -6.70
CA MET A 96 12.17 -10.27 -6.29
C MET A 96 11.42 -9.58 -7.42
N PRO A 97 10.27 -10.12 -7.88
CA PRO A 97 9.42 -9.39 -8.83
C PRO A 97 8.98 -8.05 -8.25
N PHE A 98 8.95 -7.00 -9.07
CA PHE A 98 8.47 -5.69 -8.62
C PHE A 98 7.01 -5.74 -8.12
N LYS A 99 6.18 -6.63 -8.66
CA LYS A 99 4.83 -6.88 -8.14
C LYS A 99 4.85 -7.33 -6.68
N ASP A 100 5.81 -8.17 -6.30
CA ASP A 100 5.97 -8.65 -4.93
C ASP A 100 6.44 -7.52 -4.00
N LEU A 101 7.25 -6.60 -4.49
CA LEU A 101 7.64 -5.39 -3.76
C LEU A 101 6.40 -4.54 -3.43
N LEU A 102 5.51 -4.32 -4.40
CA LEU A 102 4.23 -3.65 -4.16
C LEU A 102 3.40 -4.43 -3.12
N GLY A 103 3.36 -5.75 -3.25
CA GLY A 103 2.65 -6.62 -2.31
C GLY A 103 3.18 -6.52 -0.89
N LEU A 104 4.48 -6.41 -0.70
CA LEU A 104 5.07 -6.18 0.63
C LEU A 104 4.56 -4.89 1.26
N PHE A 105 4.57 -3.78 0.51
CA PHE A 105 4.16 -2.49 1.05
C PHE A 105 2.64 -2.44 1.30
N ILE A 106 1.82 -2.81 0.32
CA ILE A 106 0.36 -2.80 0.47
C ILE A 106 -0.06 -3.83 1.53
N GLY A 107 0.64 -4.96 1.63
CA GLY A 107 0.45 -5.95 2.68
C GLY A 107 0.71 -5.40 4.08
N GLN A 108 1.67 -4.47 4.23
CA GLN A 108 1.88 -3.76 5.49
C GLN A 108 0.69 -2.87 5.86
N LEU A 109 0.11 -2.18 4.89
CA LEU A 109 -1.09 -1.38 5.12
C LEU A 109 -2.25 -2.28 5.60
N LYS A 110 -2.45 -3.41 4.95
CA LYS A 110 -3.44 -4.42 5.34
C LYS A 110 -3.20 -4.94 6.76
N SER A 111 -1.98 -5.34 7.06
CA SER A 111 -1.61 -5.89 8.38
C SER A 111 -1.84 -4.88 9.51
N ARG A 112 -1.48 -3.62 9.30
CA ARG A 112 -1.67 -2.55 10.28
C ARG A 112 -3.15 -2.25 10.49
N ALA A 113 -3.95 -2.27 9.41
CA ALA A 113 -5.40 -2.13 9.50
C ALA A 113 -6.01 -3.27 10.31
N GLU A 114 -5.63 -4.49 10.04
CA GLU A 114 -6.14 -5.68 10.72
C GLU A 114 -5.75 -5.71 12.21
N ALA A 115 -4.52 -5.31 12.52
CA ALA A 115 -4.09 -5.18 13.91
C ALA A 115 -4.92 -4.13 14.67
N ALA A 116 -5.20 -2.98 14.05
CA ALA A 116 -6.00 -1.93 14.65
C ALA A 116 -7.48 -2.33 14.79
N ALA A 117 -8.02 -3.09 13.84
CA ALA A 117 -9.41 -3.55 13.84
C ALA A 117 -9.63 -4.78 14.74
N GLY A 118 -8.59 -5.56 15.03
CA GLY A 118 -8.70 -6.84 15.72
C GLY A 118 -9.37 -7.93 14.88
N ARG A 119 -9.35 -7.79 13.56
CA ARG A 119 -9.94 -8.75 12.61
C ARG A 119 -9.32 -8.63 11.24
N GLU A 120 -9.54 -9.62 10.38
CA GLU A 120 -9.12 -9.60 9.00
C GLU A 120 -10.08 -8.78 8.13
N PHE A 121 -9.54 -8.16 7.07
CA PHE A 121 -10.31 -7.54 6.00
C PHE A 121 -10.20 -8.38 4.73
N GLU A 122 -11.34 -8.86 4.24
CA GLU A 122 -11.41 -9.60 2.98
C GLU A 122 -11.71 -8.70 1.79
N GLU A 123 -12.21 -7.50 2.05
CA GLU A 123 -12.61 -6.53 1.03
C GLU A 123 -11.78 -5.25 1.16
N VAL A 124 -11.42 -4.67 0.02
CA VAL A 124 -10.70 -3.39 -0.03
C VAL A 124 -11.30 -2.48 -1.10
N VAL A 125 -11.38 -1.20 -0.76
CA VAL A 125 -11.63 -0.12 -1.72
C VAL A 125 -10.31 0.62 -1.90
N LEU A 126 -9.75 0.55 -3.09
CA LEU A 126 -8.50 1.24 -3.43
C LEU A 126 -8.81 2.59 -4.07
N GLY A 127 -8.18 3.64 -3.56
CA GLY A 127 -8.21 4.94 -4.21
C GLY A 127 -7.39 4.91 -5.50
N ARG A 128 -7.91 5.52 -6.55
CA ARG A 128 -7.14 5.67 -7.79
C ARG A 128 -7.25 7.10 -8.35
N PRO A 129 -6.19 7.59 -9.03
CA PRO A 129 -6.30 8.81 -9.82
C PRO A 129 -7.19 8.56 -11.04
N VAL A 130 -7.57 9.62 -11.73
CA VAL A 130 -8.33 9.50 -13.00
C VAL A 130 -7.56 8.63 -13.99
N PHE A 131 -6.25 8.83 -14.08
CA PHE A 131 -5.36 7.99 -14.88
C PHE A 131 -4.12 7.61 -14.07
N PHE A 132 -3.74 6.32 -14.09
CA PHE A 132 -2.40 5.88 -13.67
C PHE A 132 -1.37 6.22 -14.75
N VAL A 133 -1.78 6.16 -15.99
CA VAL A 133 -0.95 6.49 -17.17
C VAL A 133 -1.75 7.43 -18.06
N ASP A 134 -1.21 8.61 -18.31
CA ASP A 134 -1.83 9.60 -19.17
C ASP A 134 -1.72 9.19 -20.64
N ASP A 135 -2.79 9.46 -21.41
CA ASP A 135 -2.86 9.26 -22.86
C ASP A 135 -2.58 7.82 -23.35
N ASP A 136 -2.68 6.82 -22.47
CA ASP A 136 -2.52 5.41 -22.82
C ASP A 136 -3.54 4.56 -22.04
N ALA A 137 -4.71 4.36 -22.63
CA ALA A 137 -5.80 3.62 -22.00
C ALA A 137 -5.45 2.15 -21.72
N ALA A 138 -4.65 1.53 -22.56
CA ALA A 138 -4.22 0.14 -22.38
C ALA A 138 -3.25 0.01 -21.20
N ALA A 139 -2.28 0.92 -21.09
CA ALA A 139 -1.34 0.94 -19.98
C ALA A 139 -2.03 1.31 -18.67
N ASP A 140 -3.02 2.22 -18.69
CA ASP A 140 -3.82 2.58 -17.52
C ASP A 140 -4.61 1.37 -17.00
N GLN A 141 -5.25 0.62 -17.88
CA GLN A 141 -5.98 -0.59 -17.51
C GLN A 141 -5.04 -1.68 -16.97
N GLU A 142 -3.86 -1.83 -17.57
CA GLU A 142 -2.86 -2.78 -17.06
C GLU A 142 -2.37 -2.41 -15.65
N ALA A 143 -2.22 -1.13 -15.36
CA ALA A 143 -1.86 -0.65 -14.03
C ALA A 143 -2.94 -1.00 -13.00
N GLU A 144 -4.21 -0.79 -13.33
CA GLU A 144 -5.34 -1.18 -12.48
C GLU A 144 -5.38 -2.69 -12.27
N ASP A 145 -5.26 -3.47 -13.33
CA ASP A 145 -5.26 -4.94 -13.26
C ASP A 145 -4.12 -5.48 -12.40
N THR A 146 -2.94 -4.87 -12.50
CA THR A 146 -1.79 -5.21 -11.67
C THR A 146 -2.09 -4.96 -10.19
N LEU A 147 -2.71 -3.84 -9.89
CA LEU A 147 -3.05 -3.50 -8.50
C LEU A 147 -4.10 -4.46 -7.92
N VAL A 148 -5.07 -4.90 -8.73
CA VAL A 148 -6.03 -5.95 -8.35
C VAL A 148 -5.31 -7.27 -8.07
N GLU A 149 -4.40 -7.68 -8.95
CA GLU A 149 -3.60 -8.90 -8.80
C GLU A 149 -2.81 -8.87 -7.49
N VAL A 150 -2.13 -7.77 -7.22
CA VAL A 150 -1.35 -7.58 -5.98
C VAL A 150 -2.26 -7.65 -4.75
N ALA A 151 -3.40 -6.97 -4.77
CA ALA A 151 -4.34 -6.96 -3.67
C ALA A 151 -4.90 -8.36 -3.36
N ARG A 152 -5.22 -9.13 -4.38
CA ARG A 152 -5.69 -10.51 -4.21
C ARG A 152 -4.60 -11.43 -3.68
N LYS A 153 -3.39 -11.27 -4.15
CA LYS A 153 -2.25 -12.09 -3.70
C LYS A 153 -1.94 -11.90 -2.23
N ILE A 154 -2.15 -10.71 -1.68
CA ILE A 154 -1.94 -10.44 -0.26
C ILE A 154 -3.16 -10.78 0.63
N GLY A 155 -4.25 -11.28 0.04
CA GLY A 155 -5.37 -11.86 0.78
C GLY A 155 -6.71 -11.17 0.66
N PHE A 156 -6.85 -10.09 -0.11
CA PHE A 156 -8.15 -9.50 -0.38
C PHE A 156 -8.92 -10.34 -1.41
N LYS A 157 -10.16 -10.69 -1.11
CA LYS A 157 -11.04 -11.45 -2.00
C LYS A 157 -11.83 -10.54 -2.93
N GLU A 158 -12.28 -9.39 -2.42
CA GLU A 158 -13.06 -8.39 -3.16
C GLU A 158 -12.27 -7.09 -3.24
N VAL A 159 -12.05 -6.60 -4.46
CA VAL A 159 -11.29 -5.38 -4.74
C VAL A 159 -12.14 -4.45 -5.59
N SER A 160 -12.32 -3.24 -5.13
CA SER A 160 -13.01 -2.18 -5.87
C SER A 160 -12.19 -0.90 -5.84
N PHE A 161 -12.53 0.05 -6.70
CA PHE A 161 -11.82 1.32 -6.81
C PHE A 161 -12.74 2.51 -6.59
N GLN A 162 -12.17 3.57 -6.05
CA GLN A 162 -12.82 4.87 -5.94
C GLN A 162 -11.87 5.93 -6.53
N TYR A 163 -12.41 6.77 -7.41
CA TYR A 163 -11.64 7.86 -7.98
C TYR A 163 -11.38 8.94 -6.93
N LEU A 164 -10.11 9.24 -6.68
CA LEU A 164 -9.69 10.21 -5.67
C LEU A 164 -10.10 11.65 -6.03
N SER A 165 -10.20 11.97 -7.33
CA SER A 165 -10.63 13.27 -7.80
C SER A 165 -12.07 13.62 -7.42
N LEU A 166 -12.89 12.63 -7.03
CA LEU A 166 -14.27 12.83 -6.59
C LEU A 166 -14.39 13.14 -5.09
N ILE A 167 -13.28 13.08 -4.36
CA ILE A 167 -13.24 13.28 -2.91
C ILE A 167 -12.96 14.74 -2.54
N HIS A 168 -12.66 15.58 -3.50
CA HIS A 168 -12.47 17.02 -3.28
C HIS A 168 -13.81 17.71 -3.06
N ILE A 169 -14.16 17.77 -1.83
CA ILE A 169 -15.23 18.67 -1.39
C ILE A 169 -14.60 19.73 -0.51
#